data_dc0ec8ccf01e5aa36fc5ba93eb4536e9
#
_entry.id   dc0ec8ccf01e5aa36fc5ba93eb4536e9
#
_cell.length_a   1.000
_cell.length_b   1.000
_cell.length_c   1.000
_cell.angle_alpha   90.00
_cell.angle_beta   90.00
_cell.angle_gamma   90.00
#
_symmetry.space_group_name_H-M   'P 1'
#
loop_
_entity.id
_entity.type
_entity.pdbx_description
1 polymer ?
#
loop_
_entity_poly.entity_id
_entity_poly.type
_entity_poly.pdbx_seq_one_letter_code
_entity_poly.pdbx_strand_id
1 'polypeptide(L)'
;AAYAVAVNTFEMQMMERATQVGVKVTIGNYMPGVPEALHIERLRPAFDMAEQQGHVLCYHAYSSVRHDSDFTTDSKYFALRWVDWVKNFPKLKVILGEAGRYNSPRFRDRADMLRMIGELDSLLQPLRAGGRDVRACWWTIKGQTDKNWYADDFTNALPAYENWLKG
;
A
#
# COMPACT_ATOMS: atom_id res chain seq x y z
N ALA A 1 -1.15 -3.41 -22.94
CA ALA A 1 -1.66 -2.11 -23.44
C ALA A 1 -3.17 -1.99 -23.26
N ALA A 2 -4.00 -2.87 -23.84
CA ALA A 2 -5.47 -2.83 -23.75
C ALA A 2 -5.96 -2.94 -22.30
N TYR A 3 -5.37 -3.79 -21.49
CA TYR A 3 -5.73 -3.96 -20.08
C TYR A 3 -5.64 -2.64 -19.29
N ALA A 4 -4.54 -1.89 -19.41
CA ALA A 4 -4.38 -0.64 -18.67
C ALA A 4 -5.42 0.43 -19.08
N VAL A 5 -5.82 0.45 -20.34
CA VAL A 5 -6.91 1.33 -20.82
C VAL A 5 -8.24 0.91 -20.20
N ALA A 6 -8.54 -0.38 -20.17
CA ALA A 6 -9.78 -0.88 -19.58
C ALA A 6 -9.85 -0.58 -18.07
N VAL A 7 -8.74 -0.81 -17.34
CA VAL A 7 -8.65 -0.47 -15.91
C VAL A 7 -8.86 1.03 -15.70
N ASN A 8 -8.15 1.88 -16.45
CA ASN A 8 -8.31 3.33 -16.33
C ASN A 8 -9.77 3.77 -16.56
N THR A 9 -10.42 3.25 -17.59
CA THR A 9 -11.82 3.57 -17.89
C THR A 9 -12.75 3.13 -16.75
N PHE A 10 -12.56 1.92 -16.25
CA PHE A 10 -13.35 1.40 -15.13
C PHE A 10 -13.18 2.24 -13.86
N GLU A 11 -11.94 2.56 -13.49
CA GLU A 11 -11.65 3.35 -12.30
C GLU A 11 -12.24 4.76 -12.40
N MET A 12 -12.14 5.40 -13.56
CA MET A 12 -12.74 6.72 -13.78
C MET A 12 -14.27 6.68 -13.63
N GLN A 13 -14.95 5.71 -14.26
CA GLN A 13 -16.39 5.55 -14.13
C GLN A 13 -16.83 5.28 -12.69
N MET A 14 -16.06 4.46 -11.97
CA MET A 14 -16.32 4.18 -10.55
C MET A 14 -16.19 5.46 -9.71
N MET A 15 -15.16 6.26 -9.93
CA MET A 15 -14.96 7.52 -9.22
C MET A 15 -16.04 8.55 -9.53
N GLU A 16 -16.45 8.68 -10.78
CA GLU A 16 -17.57 9.56 -11.18
C GLU A 16 -18.84 9.22 -10.41
N ARG A 17 -19.22 7.95 -10.40
CA ARG A 17 -20.42 7.49 -9.67
C ARG A 17 -20.31 7.72 -8.16
N ALA A 18 -19.13 7.42 -7.59
CA ALA A 18 -18.88 7.65 -6.17
C ALA A 18 -18.98 9.13 -5.81
N THR A 19 -18.45 10.00 -6.64
CA THR A 19 -18.51 11.45 -6.43
C THR A 19 -19.96 11.98 -6.50
N GLN A 20 -20.78 11.47 -7.43
CA GLN A 20 -22.20 11.83 -7.54
C GLN A 20 -23.00 11.56 -6.27
N VAL A 21 -22.61 10.53 -5.51
CA VAL A 21 -23.28 10.15 -4.25
C VAL A 21 -22.48 10.60 -2.99
N GLY A 22 -21.47 11.45 -3.18
CA GLY A 22 -20.69 12.01 -2.06
C GLY A 22 -19.73 11.04 -1.39
N VAL A 23 -19.39 9.91 -2.03
CA VAL A 23 -18.51 8.87 -1.46
C VAL A 23 -17.10 8.98 -2.05
N LYS A 24 -16.09 8.75 -1.21
CA LYS A 24 -14.70 8.58 -1.68
C LYS A 24 -14.38 7.09 -1.78
N VAL A 25 -13.68 6.71 -2.84
CA VAL A 25 -13.29 5.32 -3.11
C VAL A 25 -11.79 5.19 -3.22
N THR A 26 -11.31 3.98 -3.08
CA THR A 26 -9.93 3.63 -3.44
C THR A 26 -9.88 3.09 -4.87
N ILE A 27 -8.88 3.52 -5.61
CA ILE A 27 -8.54 3.00 -6.94
C ILE A 27 -7.24 2.20 -6.87
N GLY A 28 -6.99 1.40 -7.86
CA GLY A 28 -5.76 0.64 -7.99
C GLY A 28 -5.84 -0.72 -7.33
N ASN A 29 -5.56 -0.80 -6.05
CA ASN A 29 -5.32 -2.06 -5.35
C ASN A 29 -4.20 -2.88 -6.03
N TYR A 30 -3.13 -2.16 -6.41
CA TYR A 30 -2.04 -2.74 -7.19
C TYR A 30 -1.09 -3.53 -6.32
N MET A 31 -0.76 -4.73 -6.77
CA MET A 31 0.22 -5.61 -6.13
C MET A 31 1.66 -5.19 -6.45
N PRO A 32 2.66 -5.59 -5.64
CA PRO A 32 4.06 -5.43 -5.98
C PRO A 32 4.36 -5.97 -7.38
N GLY A 33 5.09 -5.18 -8.16
CA GLY A 33 5.43 -5.55 -9.53
C GLY A 33 4.44 -5.11 -10.60
N VAL A 34 3.21 -4.73 -10.25
CA VAL A 34 2.22 -4.23 -11.21
C VAL A 34 1.57 -2.94 -10.70
N PRO A 35 1.16 -2.02 -11.59
CA PRO A 35 1.42 -2.03 -13.04
C PRO A 35 2.88 -1.77 -13.37
N GLU A 36 3.33 -2.22 -14.53
CA GLU A 36 4.65 -1.88 -15.04
C GLU A 36 4.72 -0.41 -15.52
N ALA A 37 5.91 0.15 -15.55
CA ALA A 37 6.12 1.56 -15.89
C ALA A 37 5.43 1.98 -17.21
N LEU A 38 5.45 1.10 -18.23
CA LEU A 38 4.78 1.37 -19.51
C LEU A 38 3.25 1.48 -19.43
N HIS A 39 2.65 0.98 -18.36
CA HIS A 39 1.19 1.06 -18.16
C HIS A 39 0.78 2.33 -17.39
N ILE A 40 1.71 2.92 -16.62
CA ILE A 40 1.42 4.08 -15.75
C ILE A 40 0.90 5.27 -16.54
N GLU A 41 1.48 5.56 -17.70
CA GLU A 41 1.02 6.68 -18.54
C GLU A 41 -0.44 6.53 -18.97
N ARG A 42 -0.94 5.31 -19.08
CA ARG A 42 -2.33 5.02 -19.42
C ARG A 42 -3.28 5.08 -18.23
N LEU A 43 -2.75 4.99 -17.02
CA LEU A 43 -3.49 5.12 -15.76
C LEU A 43 -3.48 6.57 -15.23
N ARG A 44 -2.68 7.45 -15.83
CA ARG A 44 -2.60 8.86 -15.42
C ARG A 44 -3.95 9.56 -15.33
N PRO A 45 -4.89 9.42 -16.28
CA PRO A 45 -6.18 10.08 -16.17
C PRO A 45 -6.96 9.67 -14.92
N ALA A 46 -6.88 8.41 -14.50
CA ALA A 46 -7.51 7.96 -13.24
C ALA A 46 -6.80 8.56 -12.01
N PHE A 47 -5.47 8.66 -12.02
CA PHE A 47 -4.72 9.29 -10.92
C PHE A 47 -5.02 10.80 -10.82
N ASP A 48 -5.11 11.50 -11.95
CA ASP A 48 -5.47 12.91 -12.00
C ASP A 48 -6.89 13.14 -11.44
N MET A 49 -7.85 12.36 -11.89
CA MET A 49 -9.22 12.41 -11.36
C MET A 49 -9.27 12.09 -9.86
N ALA A 50 -8.52 11.08 -9.40
CA ALA A 50 -8.47 10.71 -8.00
C ALA A 50 -7.91 11.86 -7.14
N GLU A 51 -6.84 12.52 -7.59
CA GLU A 51 -6.29 13.68 -6.91
C GLU A 51 -7.28 14.83 -6.85
N GLN A 52 -7.87 15.21 -7.99
CA GLN A 52 -8.82 16.33 -8.09
C GLN A 52 -10.07 16.11 -7.25
N GLN A 53 -10.59 14.90 -7.25
CA GLN A 53 -11.82 14.56 -6.56
C GLN A 53 -11.60 14.03 -5.13
N GLY A 54 -10.35 13.88 -4.69
CA GLY A 54 -9.99 13.45 -3.34
C GLY A 54 -10.24 11.96 -3.06
N HIS A 55 -10.21 11.13 -4.10
CA HIS A 55 -10.14 9.68 -3.98
C HIS A 55 -8.74 9.23 -3.56
N VAL A 56 -8.55 7.94 -3.33
CA VAL A 56 -7.32 7.38 -2.74
C VAL A 56 -6.74 6.31 -3.64
N LEU A 57 -5.44 6.36 -3.89
CA LEU A 57 -4.71 5.27 -4.54
C LEU A 57 -4.41 4.17 -3.51
N CYS A 58 -4.77 2.93 -3.81
CA CYS A 58 -4.40 1.75 -3.03
C CYS A 58 -3.25 1.00 -3.70
N TYR A 59 -2.25 0.66 -2.90
CA TYR A 59 -1.11 -0.16 -3.31
C TYR A 59 -0.78 -1.18 -2.22
N HIS A 60 -0.37 -2.37 -2.60
CA HIS A 60 0.11 -3.38 -1.67
C HIS A 60 1.62 -3.25 -1.45
N ALA A 61 2.02 -2.96 -0.22
CA ALA A 61 3.42 -2.78 0.13
C ALA A 61 3.95 -4.02 0.84
N TYR A 62 4.55 -4.91 0.06
CA TYR A 62 5.23 -6.07 0.62
C TYR A 62 6.74 -5.85 0.70
N SER A 63 7.39 -6.55 1.64
CA SER A 63 8.83 -6.70 1.62
C SER A 63 9.29 -7.44 0.37
N SER A 64 10.60 -7.43 0.07
CA SER A 64 11.16 -8.19 -1.05
C SER A 64 10.77 -9.68 -0.98
N VAL A 65 10.69 -10.32 -2.13
CA VAL A 65 10.41 -11.77 -2.26
C VAL A 65 11.55 -12.67 -1.73
N ARG A 66 12.70 -12.09 -1.41
CA ARG A 66 13.84 -12.84 -0.86
C ARG A 66 13.52 -13.29 0.57
N HIS A 67 13.91 -14.50 0.90
CA HIS A 67 13.83 -15.03 2.26
C HIS A 67 14.49 -14.06 3.25
N ASP A 68 13.85 -13.82 4.38
CA ASP A 68 14.31 -12.94 5.47
C ASP A 68 14.51 -11.47 5.10
N SER A 69 13.95 -11.02 3.96
CA SER A 69 14.05 -9.63 3.55
C SER A 69 13.19 -8.71 4.44
N ASP A 70 13.71 -7.54 4.66
CA ASP A 70 13.04 -6.41 5.29
C ASP A 70 12.41 -5.48 4.23
N PHE A 71 11.75 -4.43 4.69
CA PHE A 71 11.17 -3.44 3.79
C PHE A 71 12.21 -2.55 3.10
N THR A 72 13.44 -2.49 3.60
CA THR A 72 14.51 -1.67 3.03
C THR A 72 15.14 -2.33 1.82
N THR A 73 15.17 -3.68 1.80
CA THR A 73 15.68 -4.46 0.68
C THR A 73 14.78 -4.27 -0.55
N ASP A 74 15.38 -3.81 -1.64
CA ASP A 74 14.68 -3.55 -2.90
C ASP A 74 13.41 -2.67 -2.76
N SER A 75 13.34 -1.80 -1.75
CA SER A 75 12.14 -1.01 -1.39
C SER A 75 11.51 -0.28 -2.58
N LYS A 76 12.33 0.30 -3.47
CA LYS A 76 11.88 1.00 -4.68
C LYS A 76 11.14 0.11 -5.68
N TYR A 77 11.32 -1.21 -5.63
CA TYR A 77 10.63 -2.17 -6.50
C TYR A 77 9.40 -2.79 -5.84
N PHE A 78 9.33 -2.76 -4.51
CA PHE A 78 8.27 -3.36 -3.71
C PHE A 78 7.49 -2.32 -2.93
N ALA A 79 7.93 -1.96 -1.74
CA ALA A 79 7.15 -1.10 -0.83
C ALA A 79 6.97 0.34 -1.34
N LEU A 80 7.93 0.89 -2.09
CA LEU A 80 7.94 2.27 -2.56
C LEU A 80 7.76 2.43 -4.07
N ARG A 81 7.46 1.38 -4.81
CA ARG A 81 7.33 1.45 -6.27
C ARG A 81 6.28 2.48 -6.74
N TRP A 82 5.22 2.61 -6.01
CA TRP A 82 4.15 3.58 -6.27
C TRP A 82 4.62 5.04 -6.23
N VAL A 83 5.72 5.34 -5.54
CA VAL A 83 6.23 6.72 -5.38
C VAL A 83 6.54 7.34 -6.74
N ASP A 84 7.16 6.58 -7.64
CA ASP A 84 7.45 7.05 -8.99
C ASP A 84 6.18 7.29 -9.82
N TRP A 85 5.12 6.54 -9.57
CA TRP A 85 3.86 6.69 -10.29
C TRP A 85 3.15 7.99 -9.93
N VAL A 86 3.20 8.36 -8.65
CA VAL A 86 2.46 9.52 -8.12
C VAL A 86 3.31 10.78 -7.96
N LYS A 87 4.54 10.79 -8.46
CA LYS A 87 5.43 11.96 -8.34
C LYS A 87 4.83 13.24 -8.91
N ASN A 88 4.02 13.11 -9.96
CA ASN A 88 3.35 14.23 -10.63
C ASN A 88 1.96 14.55 -10.01
N PHE A 89 1.55 13.83 -8.98
CA PHE A 89 0.28 13.97 -8.28
C PHE A 89 0.53 14.21 -6.78
N PRO A 90 1.01 15.41 -6.39
CA PRO A 90 1.50 15.65 -5.02
C PRO A 90 0.41 15.56 -3.96
N LYS A 91 -0.85 15.82 -4.32
CA LYS A 91 -2.01 15.80 -3.42
C LYS A 91 -2.75 14.46 -3.43
N LEU A 92 -2.40 13.53 -4.33
CA LEU A 92 -3.02 12.22 -4.38
C LEU A 92 -2.71 11.46 -3.09
N LYS A 93 -3.76 11.11 -2.36
CA LYS A 93 -3.66 10.31 -1.14
C LYS A 93 -3.33 8.87 -1.49
N VAL A 94 -2.52 8.24 -0.66
CA VAL A 94 -2.11 6.85 -0.87
C VAL A 94 -2.39 6.04 0.38
N ILE A 95 -3.00 4.87 0.20
CA ILE A 95 -3.11 3.86 1.24
C ILE A 95 -2.33 2.61 0.80
N LEU A 96 -1.45 2.15 1.65
CA LEU A 96 -0.84 0.83 1.50
C LEU A 96 -1.83 -0.18 2.08
N GLY A 97 -2.75 -0.68 1.24
CA GLY A 97 -3.91 -1.46 1.64
C GLY A 97 -3.56 -2.82 2.23
N GLU A 98 -2.39 -3.34 1.84
CA GLU A 98 -1.78 -4.53 2.41
C GLU A 98 -0.29 -4.25 2.59
N ALA A 99 0.15 -4.20 3.85
CA ALA A 99 1.56 -4.10 4.18
C ALA A 99 1.98 -5.36 4.94
N GLY A 100 3.04 -6.03 4.49
CA GLY A 100 3.44 -7.28 5.09
C GLY A 100 4.66 -7.92 4.45
N ARG A 101 4.96 -9.14 4.85
CA ARG A 101 6.05 -9.93 4.30
C ARG A 101 5.55 -10.78 3.12
N TYR A 102 6.24 -10.71 1.97
CA TYR A 102 5.76 -11.33 0.74
C TYR A 102 5.73 -12.87 0.79
N ASN A 103 6.76 -13.52 1.25
CA ASN A 103 6.92 -14.98 1.17
C ASN A 103 7.15 -15.68 2.52
N SER A 104 7.09 -14.96 3.61
CA SER A 104 7.20 -15.57 4.93
C SER A 104 5.88 -15.34 5.65
N PRO A 105 5.09 -16.39 5.84
CA PRO A 105 3.77 -16.24 6.44
C PRO A 105 3.83 -15.93 7.93
N ARG A 106 5.02 -15.79 8.52
CA ARG A 106 5.16 -15.62 9.97
C ARG A 106 6.17 -14.55 10.30
N PHE A 107 5.72 -13.56 11.04
CA PHE A 107 6.64 -12.85 11.93
C PHE A 107 7.19 -13.89 12.91
N ARG A 108 8.49 -13.90 13.09
CA ARG A 108 9.15 -14.85 13.98
C ARG A 108 8.66 -14.68 15.41
N ASP A 109 8.43 -13.43 15.79
CA ASP A 109 7.92 -13.02 17.07
C ASP A 109 7.44 -11.57 17.01
N ARG A 110 6.99 -11.05 18.17
CA ARG A 110 6.54 -9.67 18.33
C ARG A 110 7.64 -8.64 17.98
N ALA A 111 8.90 -8.92 18.31
CA ALA A 111 10.00 -7.98 18.04
C ALA A 111 10.23 -7.85 16.53
N ASP A 112 10.20 -8.95 15.80
CA ASP A 112 10.31 -8.97 14.33
C ASP A 112 9.17 -8.16 13.67
N MET A 113 7.95 -8.28 14.17
CA MET A 113 6.82 -7.51 13.69
C MET A 113 7.01 -6.00 13.93
N LEU A 114 7.32 -5.59 15.15
CA LEU A 114 7.53 -4.18 15.47
C LEU A 114 8.71 -3.59 14.69
N ARG A 115 9.75 -4.36 14.46
CA ARG A 115 10.86 -3.99 13.59
C ARG A 115 10.37 -3.68 12.17
N MET A 116 9.59 -4.58 11.58
CA MET A 116 9.05 -4.38 10.21
C MET A 116 8.12 -3.18 10.11
N ILE A 117 7.29 -2.96 11.13
CA ILE A 117 6.44 -1.75 11.21
C ILE A 117 7.32 -0.50 11.22
N GLY A 118 8.34 -0.48 12.07
CA GLY A 118 9.28 0.65 12.15
C GLY A 118 10.06 0.89 10.87
N GLU A 119 10.48 -0.17 10.17
CA GLU A 119 11.15 -0.08 8.88
C GLU A 119 10.27 0.57 7.81
N LEU A 120 9.02 0.09 7.65
CA LEU A 120 8.10 0.69 6.69
C LEU A 120 7.78 2.13 7.06
N ASP A 121 7.54 2.40 8.34
CA ASP A 121 7.26 3.76 8.80
C ASP A 121 8.43 4.72 8.53
N SER A 122 9.65 4.27 8.78
CA SER A 122 10.87 5.03 8.48
C SER A 122 11.01 5.33 6.98
N LEU A 123 10.62 4.41 6.10
CA LEU A 123 10.59 4.64 4.65
C LEU A 123 9.51 5.65 4.23
N LEU A 124 8.38 5.68 4.94
CA LEU A 124 7.26 6.57 4.62
C LEU A 124 7.43 7.97 5.24
N GLN A 125 8.21 8.10 6.30
CA GLN A 125 8.38 9.37 7.03
C GLN A 125 8.86 10.52 6.14
N PRO A 126 9.88 10.37 5.28
CA PRO A 126 10.32 11.45 4.38
C PRO A 126 9.21 11.90 3.41
N LEU A 127 8.36 10.98 2.96
CA LEU A 127 7.24 11.28 2.08
C LEU A 127 6.17 12.08 2.81
N ARG A 128 5.85 11.71 4.05
CA ARG A 128 4.91 12.44 4.92
C ARG A 128 5.44 13.83 5.28
N ALA A 129 6.73 13.94 5.62
CA ALA A 129 7.39 15.21 5.88
C ALA A 129 7.37 16.12 4.64
N GLY A 130 7.43 15.54 3.44
CA GLY A 130 7.24 16.24 2.16
C GLY A 130 5.78 16.58 1.82
N GLY A 131 4.83 16.33 2.73
CA GLY A 131 3.41 16.66 2.56
C GLY A 131 2.56 15.57 1.90
N ARG A 132 3.10 14.36 1.66
CA ARG A 132 2.35 13.25 1.11
C ARG A 132 1.43 12.63 2.16
N ASP A 133 0.11 12.56 1.91
CA ASP A 133 -0.80 11.78 2.74
C ASP A 133 -0.67 10.29 2.35
N VAL A 134 0.13 9.56 3.10
CA VAL A 134 0.32 8.12 2.93
C VAL A 134 0.16 7.38 4.25
N ARG A 135 -0.66 6.33 4.22
CA ARG A 135 -0.96 5.48 5.37
C ARG A 135 -0.77 4.01 5.02
N ALA A 136 -0.42 3.20 6.01
CA ALA A 136 -0.27 1.76 5.84
C ALA A 136 -1.30 1.01 6.67
N CYS A 137 -1.91 -0.01 6.06
CA CYS A 137 -2.74 -1.01 6.72
C CYS A 137 -1.99 -2.33 6.69
N TRP A 138 -1.74 -2.91 7.85
CA TRP A 138 -1.06 -4.19 7.95
C TRP A 138 -2.00 -5.32 7.54
N TRP A 139 -1.47 -6.24 6.73
CA TRP A 139 -2.19 -7.42 6.31
C TRP A 139 -2.36 -8.35 7.50
N THR A 140 -3.61 -8.65 7.82
CA THR A 140 -4.12 -9.51 8.88
C THR A 140 -3.61 -9.25 10.30
N ILE A 141 -4.51 -8.79 11.14
CA ILE A 141 -4.32 -8.74 12.60
C ILE A 141 -4.48 -10.14 13.20
N LYS A 142 -5.27 -11.01 12.57
CA LYS A 142 -5.50 -12.38 13.02
C LYS A 142 -5.68 -13.32 11.83
N GLY A 143 -4.70 -14.17 11.60
CA GLY A 143 -4.76 -15.18 10.55
C GLY A 143 -5.54 -16.43 10.94
N GLN A 144 -6.02 -17.18 9.95
CA GLN A 144 -6.51 -18.55 10.16
C GLN A 144 -5.33 -19.50 10.21
N THR A 145 -5.28 -20.36 11.22
CA THR A 145 -4.16 -21.24 11.54
C THR A 145 -3.96 -22.40 10.56
N ASP A 146 -4.91 -22.64 9.67
CA ASP A 146 -4.97 -23.80 8.79
C ASP A 146 -4.50 -23.55 7.35
N LYS A 147 -4.16 -22.31 7.00
CA LYS A 147 -3.67 -21.94 5.67
C LYS A 147 -2.38 -21.12 5.75
N ASN A 148 -1.41 -21.49 4.95
CA ASN A 148 -0.06 -20.87 4.91
C ASN A 148 -0.01 -19.35 4.69
N TRP A 149 -1.10 -18.72 4.30
CA TRP A 149 -1.21 -17.29 4.02
C TRP A 149 -1.56 -16.43 5.23
N TYR A 150 -1.95 -17.04 6.36
CA TYR A 150 -2.67 -16.31 7.42
C TYR A 150 -2.14 -16.60 8.82
N ALA A 151 -0.87 -16.96 8.92
CA ALA A 151 -0.28 -17.34 10.18
C ALA A 151 0.15 -16.16 11.08
N ASP A 152 -0.03 -14.93 10.61
CA ASP A 152 0.35 -13.75 11.35
C ASP A 152 -0.79 -13.35 12.32
N ASP A 153 -0.71 -13.84 13.53
CA ASP A 153 -1.60 -13.40 14.62
C ASP A 153 -0.95 -12.23 15.37
N PHE A 154 -1.39 -11.02 15.06
CA PHE A 154 -0.94 -9.79 15.70
C PHE A 154 -1.69 -9.47 16.99
N THR A 155 -2.67 -10.28 17.39
CA THR A 155 -3.52 -9.99 18.56
C THR A 155 -2.69 -9.74 19.81
N ASN A 156 -1.65 -10.53 20.02
CA ASN A 156 -0.74 -10.38 21.16
C ASN A 156 0.19 -9.17 21.05
N ALA A 157 0.31 -8.57 19.89
CA ALA A 157 1.19 -7.44 19.65
C ALA A 157 0.44 -6.11 19.60
N LEU A 158 -0.90 -6.12 19.53
CA LEU A 158 -1.71 -4.91 19.51
C LEU A 158 -1.39 -3.93 20.64
N PRO A 159 -1.24 -4.35 21.92
CA PRO A 159 -0.90 -3.40 22.99
C PRO A 159 0.42 -2.68 22.77
N ALA A 160 1.41 -3.34 22.18
CA ALA A 160 2.68 -2.71 21.89
C ALA A 160 2.61 -1.78 20.68
N TYR A 161 1.80 -2.14 19.68
CA TYR A 161 1.54 -1.28 18.53
C TYR A 161 0.78 -0.02 18.95
N GLU A 162 -0.24 -0.15 19.79
CA GLU A 162 -0.93 1.00 20.38
C GLU A 162 -0.01 1.92 21.16
N ASN A 163 0.90 1.36 21.95
CA ASN A 163 1.89 2.14 22.70
C ASN A 163 2.89 2.84 21.77
N TRP A 164 3.28 2.19 20.69
CA TRP A 164 4.15 2.78 19.67
C TRP A 164 3.46 3.93 18.93
N LEU A 165 2.16 3.82 18.65
CA LEU A 165 1.37 4.91 18.04
C LEU A 165 1.21 6.14 18.94
N LYS A 166 1.35 5.97 20.26
CA LYS A 166 1.20 7.04 21.26
C LYS A 166 2.53 7.74 21.60
N GLY A 167 3.66 7.14 21.24
CA GLY A 167 5.01 7.63 21.53
C GLY A 167 5.52 8.65 20.60
#